data_f0ccdf62c5307c2490ceeb399334db0a
#
_entry.id   f0ccdf62c5307c2490ceeb399334db0a
#
_cell.length_a   1.000
_cell.length_b   1.000
_cell.length_c   1.000
_cell.angle_alpha   90.00
_cell.angle_beta   90.00
_cell.angle_gamma   90.00
#
_symmetry.space_group_name_H-M   'P 1'
#
loop_
_entity.id
_entity.type
_entity.pdbx_description
1 polymer ?
#
loop_
_entity_poly.entity_id
_entity_poly.type
_entity_poly.pdbx_seq_one_letter_code
_entity_poly.pdbx_strand_id
1 'polypeptide(L)'
;LYNLATDNNNKLLNLEIIAEKARKTLDIQTNADLLYKLELSGIYVLEKNMGASIDAYSTWTNQEKPFIILGNKKKSAVRRNFDLAHELGHLLLHYKIDMDSLTKDEHKKIEKEANDFAAFFLLPKEQFLKDFSIIKKKSNPESYLDLKMKYMVSIGSLEYRAYKLGLLTFEENRYFYATLNRKGYRKNEPLDEDIAIIRPGKVRSLLDLIFKNHVFPLKEILDHYYIDRSFLESLFGLEDKFL
;
A
#
# COMPACT_ATOMS: atom_id res chain seq x y z
N LEU A 1 -15.30 1.73 -5.96
CA LEU A 1 -14.45 1.00 -4.99
C LEU A 1 -15.10 0.90 -3.61
N TYR A 2 -15.56 2.02 -3.02
CA TYR A 2 -16.12 2.02 -1.64
C TYR A 2 -17.32 1.07 -1.44
N ASN A 3 -18.09 0.75 -2.48
CA ASN A 3 -19.19 -0.24 -2.40
C ASN A 3 -18.73 -1.69 -2.15
N LEU A 4 -17.40 -1.96 -2.23
CA LEU A 4 -16.86 -3.29 -1.95
C LEU A 4 -16.95 -3.67 -0.46
N ALA A 5 -16.98 -2.67 0.42
CA ALA A 5 -16.97 -2.88 1.87
C ALA A 5 -18.33 -3.31 2.45
N THR A 6 -19.41 -3.22 1.68
CA THR A 6 -20.76 -3.54 2.14
C THR A 6 -21.37 -4.71 1.37
N ASP A 7 -22.32 -5.39 1.99
CA ASP A 7 -23.20 -6.37 1.33
C ASP A 7 -24.38 -5.68 0.62
N ASN A 8 -25.26 -6.49 -0.01
CA ASN A 8 -26.45 -5.99 -0.69
C ASN A 8 -27.45 -5.24 0.24
N ASN A 9 -27.29 -5.39 1.55
CA ASN A 9 -28.12 -4.73 2.58
C ASN A 9 -27.38 -3.56 3.25
N ASN A 10 -26.28 -3.06 2.67
CA ASN A 10 -25.40 -2.03 3.21
C ASN A 10 -24.77 -2.37 4.58
N LYS A 11 -24.68 -3.65 4.94
CA LYS A 11 -24.00 -4.10 6.16
C LYS A 11 -22.51 -4.29 5.89
N LEU A 12 -21.68 -3.77 6.80
CA LEU A 12 -20.22 -3.92 6.72
C LEU A 12 -19.83 -5.41 6.74
N LEU A 13 -19.07 -5.84 5.73
CA LEU A 13 -18.57 -7.19 5.63
C LEU A 13 -17.36 -7.41 6.57
N ASN A 14 -17.04 -8.68 6.83
CA ASN A 14 -15.78 -9.03 7.48
C ASN A 14 -14.59 -8.55 6.63
N LEU A 15 -13.54 -8.02 7.26
CA LEU A 15 -12.35 -7.48 6.60
C LEU A 15 -11.68 -8.48 5.65
N GLU A 16 -11.67 -9.76 5.99
CA GLU A 16 -11.13 -10.81 5.12
C GLU A 16 -11.91 -10.90 3.80
N ILE A 17 -13.24 -10.87 3.87
CA ILE A 17 -14.12 -10.90 2.70
C ILE A 17 -13.94 -9.63 1.85
N ILE A 18 -13.79 -8.47 2.49
CA ILE A 18 -13.56 -7.19 1.79
C ILE A 18 -12.22 -7.25 1.05
N ALA A 19 -11.17 -7.75 1.70
CA ALA A 19 -9.85 -7.89 1.10
C ALA A 19 -9.85 -8.84 -0.11
N GLU A 20 -10.53 -9.97 -0.01
CA GLU A 20 -10.68 -10.92 -1.12
C GLU A 20 -11.47 -10.32 -2.30
N LYS A 21 -12.59 -9.65 -2.01
CA LYS A 21 -13.38 -8.95 -3.03
C LYS A 21 -12.56 -7.86 -3.72
N ALA A 22 -11.79 -7.07 -2.95
CA ALA A 22 -10.94 -6.02 -3.49
C ALA A 22 -9.87 -6.60 -4.42
N ARG A 23 -9.16 -7.65 -4.01
CA ARG A 23 -8.19 -8.32 -4.88
C ARG A 23 -8.80 -8.83 -6.18
N LYS A 24 -9.97 -9.48 -6.08
CA LYS A 24 -10.68 -10.00 -7.25
C LYS A 24 -11.13 -8.88 -8.20
N THR A 25 -11.70 -7.80 -7.65
CA THR A 25 -12.18 -6.66 -8.45
C THR A 25 -11.03 -5.93 -9.14
N LEU A 26 -9.88 -5.80 -8.46
CA LEU A 26 -8.68 -5.18 -9.00
C LEU A 26 -7.86 -6.14 -9.88
N ASP A 27 -8.28 -7.40 -10.02
CA ASP A 27 -7.58 -8.45 -10.77
C ASP A 27 -6.10 -8.58 -10.37
N ILE A 28 -5.82 -8.58 -9.05
CA ILE A 28 -4.46 -8.68 -8.51
C ILE A 28 -4.10 -10.15 -8.32
N GLN A 29 -3.20 -10.66 -9.15
CA GLN A 29 -2.67 -12.01 -9.07
C GLN A 29 -1.44 -12.06 -8.15
N THR A 30 -0.55 -11.10 -8.29
CA THR A 30 0.67 -10.95 -7.47
C THR A 30 0.75 -9.55 -6.86
N ASN A 31 1.46 -9.41 -5.74
CA ASN A 31 1.66 -8.09 -5.13
C ASN A 31 2.67 -7.23 -5.93
N ALA A 32 3.40 -7.83 -6.88
CA ALA A 32 4.25 -7.09 -7.83
C ALA A 32 3.43 -6.13 -8.70
N ASP A 33 2.19 -6.51 -9.02
CA ASP A 33 1.31 -5.74 -9.90
C ASP A 33 0.46 -4.72 -9.14
N LEU A 34 0.57 -4.66 -7.81
CA LEU A 34 -0.33 -3.89 -6.96
C LEU A 34 -0.46 -2.42 -7.40
N LEU A 35 0.66 -1.71 -7.50
CA LEU A 35 0.66 -0.30 -7.90
C LEU A 35 0.02 -0.10 -9.27
N TYR A 36 0.41 -0.90 -10.26
CA TYR A 36 -0.14 -0.83 -11.61
C TYR A 36 -1.66 -1.06 -11.63
N LYS A 37 -2.14 -2.08 -10.91
CA LYS A 37 -3.58 -2.38 -10.83
C LYS A 37 -4.39 -1.29 -10.11
N LEU A 38 -3.82 -0.68 -9.07
CA LEU A 38 -4.44 0.48 -8.41
C LEU A 38 -4.58 1.66 -9.39
N GLU A 39 -3.51 2.01 -10.09
CA GLU A 39 -3.54 3.06 -11.10
C GLU A 39 -4.52 2.74 -12.25
N LEU A 40 -4.57 1.49 -12.71
CA LEU A 40 -5.49 1.04 -13.76
C LEU A 40 -6.95 1.14 -13.33
N SER A 41 -7.25 0.88 -12.06
CA SER A 41 -8.61 0.97 -11.49
C SER A 41 -9.11 2.40 -11.30
N GLY A 42 -8.30 3.42 -11.60
CA GLY A 42 -8.66 4.84 -11.49
C GLY A 42 -8.23 5.50 -10.18
N ILE A 43 -7.43 4.84 -9.35
CA ILE A 43 -6.79 5.47 -8.20
C ILE A 43 -5.59 6.29 -8.71
N TYR A 44 -5.53 7.56 -8.30
CA TYR A 44 -4.39 8.42 -8.59
C TYR A 44 -3.31 8.20 -7.55
N VAL A 45 -2.22 7.52 -7.94
CA VAL A 45 -1.08 7.31 -7.05
C VAL A 45 0.01 8.31 -7.39
N LEU A 46 0.46 9.07 -6.39
CA LEU A 46 1.50 10.08 -6.51
C LEU A 46 2.62 9.79 -5.51
N GLU A 47 3.79 10.35 -5.75
CA GLU A 47 4.92 10.27 -4.84
C GLU A 47 5.44 11.67 -4.52
N LYS A 48 5.61 11.98 -3.22
CA LYS A 48 6.03 13.31 -2.77
C LYS A 48 6.99 13.20 -1.59
N ASN A 49 7.86 14.20 -1.46
CA ASN A 49 8.64 14.36 -0.22
C ASN A 49 7.73 14.91 0.89
N MET A 50 7.35 14.05 1.82
CA MET A 50 6.48 14.39 2.96
C MET A 50 7.23 14.46 4.30
N GLY A 51 8.56 14.59 4.26
CA GLY A 51 9.37 14.54 5.47
C GLY A 51 9.66 13.10 5.94
N ALA A 52 10.02 12.93 7.19
CA ALA A 52 10.42 11.63 7.75
C ALA A 52 9.29 10.93 8.53
N SER A 53 8.21 11.63 8.82
CA SER A 53 7.14 11.17 9.72
C SER A 53 5.92 10.60 9.01
N ILE A 54 5.74 10.91 7.73
CA ILE A 54 4.57 10.47 6.95
C ILE A 54 5.05 9.53 5.86
N ASP A 55 4.61 8.28 5.93
CA ASP A 55 4.96 7.24 4.96
C ASP A 55 4.03 7.25 3.75
N ALA A 56 2.74 7.40 3.97
CA ALA A 56 1.70 7.54 2.95
C ALA A 56 0.47 8.21 3.55
N TYR A 57 -0.45 8.64 2.71
CA TYR A 57 -1.83 8.96 3.07
C TYR A 57 -2.75 8.83 1.86
N SER A 58 -4.04 8.66 2.12
CA SER A 58 -5.07 8.59 1.08
C SER A 58 -6.21 9.55 1.34
N THR A 59 -6.89 9.95 0.28
CA THR A 59 -8.04 10.85 0.37
C THR A 59 -8.97 10.68 -0.82
N TRP A 60 -10.22 11.06 -0.63
CA TRP A 60 -11.18 11.28 -1.69
C TRP A 60 -11.35 12.77 -1.92
N THR A 61 -11.30 13.21 -3.16
CA THR A 61 -11.64 14.61 -3.50
C THR A 61 -13.14 14.83 -3.45
N ASN A 62 -13.57 16.11 -3.45
CA ASN A 62 -14.98 16.48 -3.55
C ASN A 62 -15.67 15.98 -4.83
N GLN A 63 -14.88 15.60 -5.86
CA GLN A 63 -15.35 15.01 -7.10
C GLN A 63 -15.31 13.47 -7.08
N GLU A 64 -15.21 12.88 -5.90
CA GLU A 64 -15.13 11.43 -5.69
C GLU A 64 -13.96 10.75 -6.45
N LYS A 65 -12.83 11.44 -6.55
CA LYS A 65 -11.60 10.86 -7.10
C LYS A 65 -10.71 10.36 -5.96
N PRO A 66 -10.30 9.07 -5.98
CA PRO A 66 -9.44 8.50 -4.96
C PRO A 66 -7.96 8.80 -5.24
N PHE A 67 -7.25 9.26 -4.22
CA PHE A 67 -5.81 9.53 -4.26
C PHE A 67 -5.09 8.73 -3.19
N ILE A 68 -3.91 8.24 -3.53
CA ILE A 68 -2.90 7.72 -2.60
C ILE A 68 -1.62 8.52 -2.85
N ILE A 69 -1.07 9.11 -1.80
CA ILE A 69 0.18 9.86 -1.86
C ILE A 69 1.23 9.11 -1.04
N LEU A 70 2.30 8.66 -1.71
CA LEU A 70 3.40 7.93 -1.09
C LEU A 70 4.55 8.87 -0.76
N GLY A 71 5.17 8.68 0.40
CA GLY A 71 6.43 9.32 0.74
C GLY A 71 7.60 8.75 -0.08
N ASN A 72 8.51 9.62 -0.56
CA ASN A 72 9.64 9.20 -1.39
C ASN A 72 10.88 8.75 -0.59
N LYS A 73 10.85 8.84 0.75
CA LYS A 73 11.97 8.46 1.61
C LYS A 73 12.06 6.97 1.94
N LYS A 74 10.99 6.21 1.71
CA LYS A 74 11.00 4.75 1.93
C LYS A 74 11.84 4.04 0.89
N LYS A 75 12.80 3.26 1.37
CA LYS A 75 13.77 2.54 0.53
C LYS A 75 13.47 1.06 0.34
N SER A 76 12.33 0.55 0.83
CA SER A 76 11.97 -0.87 0.73
C SER A 76 10.67 -1.05 -0.04
N ALA A 77 10.73 -1.82 -1.12
CA ALA A 77 9.58 -2.14 -1.97
C ALA A 77 8.48 -2.87 -1.18
N VAL A 78 8.86 -3.77 -0.26
CA VAL A 78 7.89 -4.52 0.55
C VAL A 78 7.10 -3.62 1.50
N ARG A 79 7.72 -2.56 2.02
CA ARG A 79 7.02 -1.56 2.85
C ARG A 79 6.08 -0.71 2.02
N ARG A 80 6.49 -0.33 0.81
CA ARG A 80 5.62 0.43 -0.12
C ARG A 80 4.38 -0.38 -0.51
N ASN A 81 4.52 -1.68 -0.73
CA ASN A 81 3.36 -2.54 -0.98
C ASN A 81 2.39 -2.56 0.21
N PHE A 82 2.94 -2.60 1.43
CA PHE A 82 2.12 -2.52 2.64
C PHE A 82 1.42 -1.16 2.74
N ASP A 83 2.12 -0.06 2.51
CA ASP A 83 1.54 1.29 2.53
C ASP A 83 0.42 1.42 1.48
N LEU A 84 0.63 0.96 0.24
CA LEU A 84 -0.39 0.97 -0.80
C LEU A 84 -1.65 0.20 -0.40
N ALA A 85 -1.48 -0.99 0.20
CA ALA A 85 -2.60 -1.80 0.66
C ALA A 85 -3.30 -1.18 1.88
N HIS A 86 -2.55 -0.56 2.79
CA HIS A 86 -3.06 0.15 3.95
C HIS A 86 -3.92 1.36 3.53
N GLU A 87 -3.40 2.18 2.61
CA GLU A 87 -4.13 3.33 2.08
C GLU A 87 -5.36 2.93 1.25
N LEU A 88 -5.28 1.82 0.51
CA LEU A 88 -6.45 1.22 -0.11
C LEU A 88 -7.51 0.83 0.94
N GLY A 89 -7.08 0.31 2.09
CA GLY A 89 -7.95 0.03 3.22
C GLY A 89 -8.70 1.27 3.69
N HIS A 90 -8.02 2.40 3.87
CA HIS A 90 -8.66 3.67 4.21
C HIS A 90 -9.65 4.12 3.14
N LEU A 91 -9.30 4.06 1.87
CA LEU A 91 -10.20 4.43 0.77
C LEU A 91 -11.48 3.59 0.72
N LEU A 92 -11.42 2.31 1.11
CA LEU A 92 -12.54 1.39 1.06
C LEU A 92 -13.42 1.43 2.33
N LEU A 93 -12.76 1.50 3.50
CA LEU A 93 -13.43 1.30 4.79
C LEU A 93 -13.83 2.63 5.44
N HIS A 94 -13.05 3.68 5.22
CA HIS A 94 -13.10 4.91 6.00
C HIS A 94 -13.44 6.15 5.17
N TYR A 95 -13.90 6.00 3.94
CA TYR A 95 -14.07 7.12 3.00
C TYR A 95 -15.10 8.19 3.45
N LYS A 96 -16.04 7.84 4.34
CA LYS A 96 -17.03 8.77 4.89
C LYS A 96 -16.72 9.28 6.29
N ILE A 97 -15.54 8.91 6.82
CA ILE A 97 -15.16 9.26 8.17
C ILE A 97 -14.41 10.59 8.12
N ASP A 98 -14.89 11.55 8.91
CA ASP A 98 -14.14 12.79 9.18
C ASP A 98 -13.04 12.49 10.20
N MET A 99 -11.81 12.39 9.70
CA MET A 99 -10.63 12.03 10.51
C MET A 99 -10.33 13.07 11.60
N ASP A 100 -10.63 14.34 11.36
CA ASP A 100 -10.34 15.43 12.30
C ASP A 100 -11.28 15.41 13.52
N SER A 101 -12.44 14.77 13.39
CA SER A 101 -13.42 14.65 14.47
C SER A 101 -13.20 13.46 15.41
N LEU A 102 -12.26 12.57 15.08
CA LEU A 102 -12.05 11.31 15.80
C LEU A 102 -11.30 11.50 17.13
N THR A 103 -11.70 10.73 18.12
CA THR A 103 -10.93 10.53 19.34
C THR A 103 -9.67 9.69 19.08
N LYS A 104 -8.71 9.74 19.99
CA LYS A 104 -7.46 8.94 19.89
C LYS A 104 -7.73 7.43 19.80
N ASP A 105 -8.77 6.93 20.46
CA ASP A 105 -9.07 5.50 20.47
C ASP A 105 -9.79 5.08 19.19
N GLU A 106 -10.63 5.95 18.61
CA GLU A 106 -11.21 5.75 17.29
C GLU A 106 -10.15 5.77 16.20
N HIS A 107 -9.19 6.70 16.25
CA HIS A 107 -8.02 6.68 15.36
C HIS A 107 -7.26 5.35 15.43
N LYS A 108 -6.94 4.86 16.63
CA LYS A 108 -6.26 3.56 16.79
C LYS A 108 -7.06 2.41 16.20
N LYS A 109 -8.39 2.45 16.31
CA LYS A 109 -9.27 1.42 15.75
C LYS A 109 -9.22 1.43 14.22
N ILE A 110 -9.36 2.60 13.61
CA ILE A 110 -9.30 2.78 12.15
C ILE A 110 -7.95 2.34 11.58
N GLU A 111 -6.85 2.76 12.21
CA GLU A 111 -5.51 2.34 11.82
C GLU A 111 -5.31 0.82 11.93
N LYS A 112 -5.87 0.21 12.97
CA LYS A 112 -5.85 -1.23 13.12
C LYS A 112 -6.67 -1.94 12.05
N GLU A 113 -7.83 -1.43 11.69
CA GLU A 113 -8.66 -1.95 10.60
C GLU A 113 -7.93 -1.87 9.25
N ALA A 114 -7.28 -0.75 8.94
CA ALA A 114 -6.48 -0.58 7.74
C ALA A 114 -5.26 -1.53 7.70
N ASN A 115 -4.57 -1.71 8.84
CA ASN A 115 -3.48 -2.66 8.97
C ASN A 115 -3.93 -4.13 8.79
N ASP A 116 -5.04 -4.51 9.43
CA ASP A 116 -5.63 -5.85 9.29
C ASP A 116 -6.07 -6.08 7.83
N PHE A 117 -6.73 -5.10 7.20
CA PHE A 117 -7.08 -5.17 5.78
C PHE A 117 -5.85 -5.35 4.89
N ALA A 118 -4.80 -4.55 5.09
CA ALA A 118 -3.56 -4.65 4.31
C ALA A 118 -2.94 -6.05 4.42
N ALA A 119 -2.87 -6.61 5.63
CA ALA A 119 -2.35 -7.95 5.86
C ALA A 119 -3.20 -9.04 5.14
N PHE A 120 -4.53 -8.93 5.19
CA PHE A 120 -5.43 -9.88 4.53
C PHE A 120 -5.39 -9.75 3.01
N PHE A 121 -5.32 -8.52 2.53
CA PHE A 121 -5.25 -8.21 1.11
C PHE A 121 -3.94 -8.70 0.47
N LEU A 122 -2.80 -8.45 1.10
CA LEU A 122 -1.48 -8.85 0.57
C LEU A 122 -1.21 -10.35 0.72
N LEU A 123 -1.84 -11.01 1.73
CA LEU A 123 -1.62 -12.40 2.08
C LEU A 123 -2.96 -13.17 2.10
N PRO A 124 -3.52 -13.51 0.90
CA PRO A 124 -4.79 -14.24 0.79
C PRO A 124 -4.74 -15.56 1.53
N LYS A 125 -5.76 -15.83 2.35
CA LYS A 125 -5.76 -16.91 3.35
C LYS A 125 -5.43 -18.29 2.79
N GLU A 126 -6.15 -18.72 1.78
CA GLU A 126 -6.00 -20.09 1.24
C GLU A 126 -4.60 -20.36 0.70
N GLN A 127 -4.08 -19.40 -0.10
CA GLN A 127 -2.75 -19.52 -0.67
C GLN A 127 -1.67 -19.41 0.41
N PHE A 128 -1.85 -18.48 1.36
CA PHE A 128 -0.91 -18.31 2.46
C PHE A 128 -0.82 -19.55 3.36
N LEU A 129 -1.94 -20.20 3.67
CA LEU A 129 -1.94 -21.45 4.46
C LEU A 129 -1.11 -22.55 3.79
N LYS A 130 -1.28 -22.74 2.47
CA LYS A 130 -0.50 -23.72 1.70
C LYS A 130 0.99 -23.42 1.76
N ASP A 131 1.37 -22.17 1.48
CA ASP A 131 2.76 -21.77 1.41
C ASP A 131 3.43 -21.77 2.79
N PHE A 132 2.70 -21.38 3.83
CA PHE A 132 3.22 -21.35 5.18
C PHE A 132 3.43 -22.76 5.79
N SER A 133 2.71 -23.76 5.30
CA SER A 133 2.82 -25.15 5.80
C SER A 133 4.20 -25.77 5.65
N ILE A 134 5.02 -25.26 4.72
CA ILE A 134 6.39 -25.74 4.50
C ILE A 134 7.41 -25.16 5.49
N ILE A 135 7.04 -24.13 6.24
CA ILE A 135 7.94 -23.48 7.21
C ILE A 135 8.09 -24.36 8.46
N LYS A 136 9.28 -24.92 8.61
CA LYS A 136 9.58 -25.82 9.76
C LYS A 136 9.95 -25.05 11.03
N LYS A 137 10.72 -23.96 10.91
CA LYS A 137 11.20 -23.15 12.06
C LYS A 137 10.44 -21.83 12.11
N LYS A 138 9.20 -21.86 12.61
CA LYS A 138 8.27 -20.73 12.60
C LYS A 138 8.73 -19.52 13.43
N SER A 139 9.53 -19.72 14.46
CA SER A 139 10.11 -18.66 15.29
C SER A 139 11.40 -18.05 14.72
N ASN A 140 11.92 -18.57 13.58
CA ASN A 140 13.11 -18.03 12.93
C ASN A 140 12.74 -17.11 11.75
N PRO A 141 13.01 -15.79 11.82
CA PRO A 141 12.70 -14.85 10.73
C PRO A 141 13.29 -15.23 9.37
N GLU A 142 14.47 -15.87 9.34
CA GLU A 142 15.12 -16.27 8.08
C GLU A 142 14.37 -17.37 7.33
N SER A 143 13.54 -18.15 8.03
CA SER A 143 12.69 -19.17 7.40
C SER A 143 11.59 -18.57 6.51
N TYR A 144 11.37 -17.26 6.60
CA TYR A 144 10.32 -16.55 5.86
C TYR A 144 10.83 -15.87 4.57
N LEU A 145 12.14 -15.95 4.28
CA LEU A 145 12.74 -15.19 3.16
C LEU A 145 12.15 -15.56 1.79
N ASP A 146 11.90 -16.85 1.54
CA ASP A 146 11.27 -17.28 0.29
C ASP A 146 9.83 -16.75 0.16
N LEU A 147 9.08 -16.72 1.25
CA LEU A 147 7.73 -16.15 1.27
C LEU A 147 7.78 -14.62 1.12
N LYS A 148 8.79 -13.95 1.69
CA LYS A 148 9.01 -12.51 1.49
C LYS A 148 9.18 -12.20 0.02
N MET A 149 10.03 -12.93 -0.69
CA MET A 149 10.24 -12.75 -2.13
C MET A 149 8.98 -13.06 -2.93
N LYS A 150 8.29 -14.16 -2.61
CA LYS A 150 7.06 -14.56 -3.28
C LYS A 150 5.94 -13.53 -3.14
N TYR A 151 5.70 -13.06 -1.93
CA TYR A 151 4.59 -12.16 -1.63
C TYR A 151 4.98 -10.68 -1.68
N MET A 152 6.26 -10.36 -1.79
CA MET A 152 6.78 -8.98 -1.77
C MET A 152 6.26 -8.19 -0.56
N VAL A 153 6.31 -8.80 0.63
CA VAL A 153 5.92 -8.22 1.92
C VAL A 153 7.02 -8.42 2.94
N SER A 154 7.00 -7.66 4.04
CA SER A 154 7.98 -7.81 5.11
C SER A 154 7.86 -9.15 5.84
N ILE A 155 8.97 -9.62 6.41
CA ILE A 155 9.01 -10.81 7.28
C ILE A 155 8.03 -10.63 8.45
N GLY A 156 7.96 -9.40 9.00
CA GLY A 156 7.01 -9.08 10.07
C GLY A 156 5.55 -9.19 9.64
N SER A 157 5.21 -8.80 8.40
CA SER A 157 3.84 -8.95 7.88
C SER A 157 3.44 -10.42 7.69
N LEU A 158 4.38 -11.26 7.24
CA LEU A 158 4.15 -12.72 7.12
C LEU A 158 3.88 -13.36 8.48
N GLU A 159 4.69 -13.04 9.47
CA GLU A 159 4.52 -13.52 10.84
C GLU A 159 3.19 -13.04 11.43
N TYR A 160 2.88 -11.76 11.33
CA TYR A 160 1.61 -11.20 11.81
C TYR A 160 0.41 -11.94 11.22
N ARG A 161 0.42 -12.19 9.90
CA ARG A 161 -0.62 -12.98 9.24
C ARG A 161 -0.71 -14.40 9.77
N ALA A 162 0.43 -15.07 9.92
CA ALA A 162 0.49 -16.43 10.45
C ALA A 162 -0.03 -16.50 11.89
N TYR A 163 0.34 -15.54 12.74
CA TYR A 163 -0.15 -15.44 14.11
C TYR A 163 -1.67 -15.22 14.16
N LYS A 164 -2.19 -14.31 13.34
CA LYS A 164 -3.64 -14.05 13.20
C LYS A 164 -4.43 -15.28 12.74
N LEU A 165 -3.82 -16.14 11.95
CA LEU A 165 -4.42 -17.39 11.49
C LEU A 165 -4.25 -18.55 12.50
N GLY A 166 -3.63 -18.31 13.68
CA GLY A 166 -3.39 -19.34 14.68
C GLY A 166 -2.34 -20.38 14.29
N LEU A 167 -1.46 -20.03 13.32
CA LEU A 167 -0.39 -20.93 12.84
C LEU A 167 0.87 -20.91 13.74
N LEU A 168 0.93 -19.95 14.67
CA LEU A 168 2.01 -19.75 15.64
C LEU A 168 1.44 -19.78 17.05
N THR A 169 2.18 -20.36 17.98
CA THR A 169 1.94 -20.22 19.40
C THR A 169 2.40 -18.85 19.89
N PHE A 170 1.97 -18.47 21.10
CA PHE A 170 2.43 -17.24 21.74
C PHE A 170 3.96 -17.22 21.94
N GLU A 171 4.55 -18.36 22.34
CA GLU A 171 5.99 -18.51 22.50
C GLU A 171 6.74 -18.35 21.18
N GLU A 172 6.27 -18.98 20.10
CA GLU A 172 6.86 -18.85 18.77
C GLU A 172 6.85 -17.38 18.29
N ASN A 173 5.71 -16.67 18.47
CA ASN A 173 5.58 -15.26 18.16
C ASN A 173 6.59 -14.42 18.97
N ARG A 174 6.66 -14.61 20.29
CA ARG A 174 7.60 -13.90 21.16
C ARG A 174 9.06 -14.13 20.75
N TYR A 175 9.46 -15.36 20.47
CA TYR A 175 10.80 -15.70 20.03
C TYR A 175 11.12 -15.13 18.64
N PHE A 176 10.16 -15.12 17.75
CA PHE A 176 10.31 -14.51 16.44
C PHE A 176 10.66 -13.02 16.56
N TYR A 177 9.88 -12.23 17.30
CA TYR A 177 10.16 -10.80 17.48
C TYR A 177 11.43 -10.52 18.27
N ALA A 178 11.76 -11.34 19.26
CA ALA A 178 13.04 -11.24 19.95
C ALA A 178 14.24 -11.45 18.99
N THR A 179 14.14 -12.43 18.10
CA THR A 179 15.17 -12.74 17.12
C THR A 179 15.23 -11.66 16.03
N LEU A 180 14.10 -11.20 15.54
CA LEU A 180 13.98 -10.13 14.56
C LEU A 180 14.63 -8.83 15.08
N ASN A 181 14.39 -8.47 16.35
CA ASN A 181 14.99 -7.31 17.00
C ASN A 181 16.51 -7.47 17.14
N ARG A 182 16.98 -8.63 17.64
CA ARG A 182 18.41 -8.91 17.84
C ARG A 182 19.20 -8.84 16.53
N LYS A 183 18.59 -9.24 15.42
CA LYS A 183 19.19 -9.17 14.08
C LYS A 183 19.08 -7.80 13.41
N GLY A 184 18.39 -6.84 14.02
CA GLY A 184 18.19 -5.51 13.45
C GLY A 184 17.17 -5.45 12.30
N TYR A 185 16.43 -6.52 12.04
CA TYR A 185 15.53 -6.64 10.89
C TYR A 185 14.28 -5.75 10.97
N ARG A 186 14.06 -5.07 12.11
CA ARG A 186 13.01 -4.03 12.16
C ARG A 186 13.26 -2.84 11.22
N LYS A 187 14.52 -2.53 10.95
CA LYS A 187 14.89 -1.40 10.08
C LYS A 187 15.18 -1.85 8.66
N ASN A 188 16.01 -2.85 8.52
CA ASN A 188 16.45 -3.38 7.23
C ASN A 188 16.35 -4.90 7.29
N GLU A 189 15.44 -5.45 6.52
CA GLU A 189 15.29 -6.89 6.39
C GLU A 189 16.21 -7.42 5.30
N PRO A 190 16.67 -8.69 5.39
CA PRO A 190 17.38 -9.33 4.27
C PRO A 190 16.55 -9.26 3.00
N LEU A 191 17.20 -9.15 1.85
CA LEU A 191 16.60 -9.08 0.50
C LEU A 191 15.77 -7.81 0.23
N ASP A 192 15.78 -6.80 1.11
CA ASP A 192 15.09 -5.53 0.84
C ASP A 192 15.66 -4.82 -0.40
N GLU A 193 16.98 -4.96 -0.63
CA GLU A 193 17.67 -4.34 -1.76
C GLU A 193 17.51 -5.12 -3.07
N ASP A 194 17.12 -6.40 -2.99
CA ASP A 194 16.92 -7.26 -4.16
C ASP A 194 15.55 -7.03 -4.83
N ILE A 195 14.65 -6.35 -4.14
CA ILE A 195 13.31 -6.04 -4.65
C ILE A 195 13.26 -4.60 -5.14
N ALA A 196 13.13 -4.41 -6.45
CA ALA A 196 13.09 -3.09 -7.05
C ALA A 196 11.87 -2.27 -6.60
N ILE A 197 12.08 -1.01 -6.26
CA ILE A 197 11.02 -0.07 -5.93
C ILE A 197 10.35 0.39 -7.24
N ILE A 198 9.09 0.05 -7.42
CA ILE A 198 8.27 0.54 -8.53
C ILE A 198 7.67 1.88 -8.11
N ARG A 199 7.82 2.89 -8.98
CA ARG A 199 7.29 4.23 -8.75
C ARG A 199 5.99 4.46 -9.53
N PRO A 200 5.07 5.31 -9.01
CA PRO A 200 3.86 5.69 -9.74
C PRO A 200 4.22 6.29 -11.10
N GLY A 201 3.53 5.86 -12.14
CA GLY A 201 3.88 6.24 -13.51
C GLY A 201 2.72 6.71 -14.38
N LYS A 202 1.48 6.39 -14.03
CA LYS A 202 0.32 6.67 -14.88
C LYS A 202 0.11 8.15 -15.14
N VAL A 203 0.09 8.97 -14.10
CA VAL A 203 -0.12 10.43 -14.24
C VAL A 203 1.05 11.05 -14.99
N ARG A 204 2.28 10.66 -14.66
CA ARG A 204 3.49 11.11 -15.38
C ARG A 204 3.40 10.75 -16.86
N SER A 205 3.11 9.51 -17.21
CA SER A 205 2.99 9.06 -18.60
C SER A 205 1.90 9.79 -19.35
N LEU A 206 0.78 10.10 -18.69
CA LEU A 206 -0.31 10.89 -19.30
C LEU A 206 0.14 12.32 -19.58
N LEU A 207 0.81 12.98 -18.65
CA LEU A 207 1.35 14.33 -18.84
C LEU A 207 2.39 14.35 -19.96
N ASP A 208 3.29 13.35 -20.01
CA ASP A 208 4.25 13.20 -21.10
C ASP A 208 3.57 13.12 -22.46
N LEU A 209 2.48 12.35 -22.58
CA LEU A 209 1.71 12.24 -23.80
C LEU A 209 1.03 13.58 -24.19
N ILE A 210 0.43 14.26 -23.22
CA ILE A 210 -0.24 15.56 -23.43
C ILE A 210 0.76 16.59 -23.95
N PHE A 211 1.95 16.69 -23.34
CA PHE A 211 2.96 17.68 -23.73
C PHE A 211 3.65 17.31 -25.06
N LYS A 212 4.01 16.05 -25.27
CA LYS A 212 4.62 15.61 -26.54
C LYS A 212 3.71 15.79 -27.76
N ASN A 213 2.41 15.62 -27.57
CA ASN A 213 1.44 15.78 -28.66
C ASN A 213 0.85 17.19 -28.73
N HIS A 214 1.35 18.15 -27.95
CA HIS A 214 0.87 19.52 -27.90
C HIS A 214 -0.66 19.64 -27.71
N VAL A 215 -1.26 18.71 -26.96
CA VAL A 215 -2.71 18.70 -26.70
C VAL A 215 -3.10 19.92 -25.87
N PHE A 216 -2.28 20.24 -24.85
CA PHE A 216 -2.38 21.44 -24.04
C PHE A 216 -0.98 22.04 -23.83
N PRO A 217 -0.78 23.35 -24.07
CA PRO A 217 0.46 24.03 -23.73
C PRO A 217 0.65 24.04 -22.21
N LEU A 218 1.85 23.69 -21.75
CA LEU A 218 2.18 23.70 -20.32
C LEU A 218 1.82 25.05 -19.67
N LYS A 219 2.12 26.16 -20.36
CA LYS A 219 1.84 27.50 -19.88
C LYS A 219 0.36 27.70 -19.53
N GLU A 220 -0.56 27.23 -20.38
CA GLU A 220 -1.99 27.33 -20.11
C GLU A 220 -2.41 26.58 -18.85
N ILE A 221 -1.81 25.41 -18.58
CA ILE A 221 -2.06 24.65 -17.36
C ILE A 221 -1.55 25.41 -16.13
N LEU A 222 -0.32 25.93 -16.18
CA LEU A 222 0.28 26.69 -15.10
C LEU A 222 -0.54 27.94 -14.77
N ASP A 223 -0.90 28.71 -15.80
CA ASP A 223 -1.68 29.95 -15.67
C ASP A 223 -3.11 29.66 -15.17
N HIS A 224 -3.78 28.62 -15.69
CA HIS A 224 -5.15 28.28 -15.32
C HIS A 224 -5.28 27.81 -13.87
N TYR A 225 -4.32 27.01 -13.38
CA TYR A 225 -4.34 26.47 -12.03
C TYR A 225 -3.51 27.27 -11.03
N TYR A 226 -2.88 28.37 -11.44
CA TYR A 226 -2.02 29.23 -10.61
C TYR A 226 -0.92 28.43 -9.89
N ILE A 227 -0.27 27.51 -10.61
CA ILE A 227 0.80 26.67 -10.08
C ILE A 227 2.13 26.97 -10.76
N ASP A 228 3.21 26.83 -9.98
CA ASP A 228 4.56 26.97 -10.52
C ASP A 228 4.99 25.70 -11.25
N ARG A 229 5.81 25.90 -12.28
CA ARG A 229 6.45 24.82 -13.03
C ARG A 229 7.23 23.87 -12.11
N SER A 230 8.04 24.40 -11.20
CA SER A 230 8.82 23.63 -10.24
C SER A 230 7.95 22.75 -9.33
N PHE A 231 6.76 23.22 -8.96
CA PHE A 231 5.79 22.42 -8.20
C PHE A 231 5.31 21.23 -9.03
N LEU A 232 4.94 21.45 -10.28
CA LEU A 232 4.45 20.39 -11.18
C LEU A 232 5.55 19.35 -11.47
N GLU A 233 6.79 19.80 -11.73
CA GLU A 233 7.96 18.93 -11.90
C GLU A 233 8.23 18.08 -10.65
N SER A 234 8.21 18.70 -9.50
CA SER A 234 8.44 18.02 -8.22
C SER A 234 7.34 17.00 -7.88
N LEU A 235 6.08 17.31 -8.21
CA LEU A 235 4.93 16.44 -7.90
C LEU A 235 4.87 15.20 -8.79
N PHE A 236 5.20 15.37 -10.09
CA PHE A 236 5.06 14.30 -11.07
C PHE A 236 6.40 13.72 -11.55
N GLY A 237 7.52 14.23 -11.05
CA GLY A 237 8.86 13.76 -11.43
C GLY A 237 9.14 13.98 -12.93
N LEU A 238 8.66 15.07 -13.50
CA LEU A 238 8.92 15.42 -14.89
C LEU A 238 10.38 15.82 -15.05
N GLU A 239 11.05 15.29 -16.07
CA GLU A 239 12.42 15.69 -16.41
C GLU A 239 12.39 16.94 -17.29
N ASP A 240 13.47 17.76 -17.22
CA ASP A 240 13.61 19.01 -18.02
C ASP A 240 13.40 18.88 -19.53
N LYS A 241 13.37 17.65 -20.04
CA LYS A 241 13.24 17.35 -21.48
C LYS A 241 11.82 17.53 -22.04
N PHE A 242 10.82 17.76 -21.20
CA PHE A 242 9.42 17.85 -21.61
C PHE A 242 8.87 19.27 -21.61
N LEU A 243 9.75 20.26 -21.53
CA LEU A 243 9.37 21.65 -21.32
C LEU A 243 9.99 22.54 -22.40
#